data_c08116b7da20945a5a394985a0e7b6da
#
_entry.id   c08116b7da20945a5a394985a0e7b6da
#
_cell.length_a   1.000
_cell.length_b   1.000
_cell.length_c   1.000
_cell.angle_alpha   90.00
_cell.angle_beta   90.00
_cell.angle_gamma   90.00
#
_symmetry.space_group_name_H-M   'P 1'
#
loop_
_entity.id
_entity.type
_entity.pdbx_description
1 polymer ?
#
loop_
_entity_poly.entity_id
_entity_poly.type
_entity_poly.pdbx_seq_one_letter_code
_entity_poly.pdbx_strand_id
1 'polypeptide(L)'
;MVAARIGVVTVSDRASQGVYEDLGGPAIREYLGKHITSEWTDVSRIVPDETDVVSTTLIELADTEGCSLIVTTGGTGPALRDITPEATEAVCQKMMPGLGELMRQVCLQY
;
A
#
# COMPACT_ATOMS: atom_id res chain seq x y z
N MET A 1 10.81 -10.01 21.90
CA MET A 1 10.84 -9.14 20.70
C MET A 1 9.45 -9.11 20.07
N VAL A 2 8.97 -7.93 19.76
CA VAL A 2 7.65 -7.78 19.13
C VAL A 2 7.80 -7.96 17.61
N ALA A 3 6.93 -8.77 17.01
CA ALA A 3 6.92 -8.94 15.55
C ALA A 3 6.58 -7.60 14.86
N ALA A 4 7.22 -7.33 13.75
CA ALA A 4 6.89 -6.15 12.94
C ALA A 4 5.48 -6.28 12.37
N ARG A 5 4.77 -5.16 12.27
CA ARG A 5 3.45 -5.11 11.63
C ARG A 5 3.60 -4.39 10.30
N ILE A 6 3.11 -5.01 9.25
CA ILE A 6 3.20 -4.48 7.89
C ILE A 6 1.78 -4.32 7.35
N GLY A 7 1.44 -3.09 6.98
CA GLY A 7 0.15 -2.78 6.38
C GLY A 7 0.18 -3.05 4.88
N VAL A 8 -0.88 -3.66 4.38
CA VAL A 8 -1.08 -3.91 2.94
C VAL A 8 -2.43 -3.33 2.55
N VAL A 9 -2.42 -2.29 1.72
CA VAL A 9 -3.63 -1.58 1.33
C VAL A 9 -3.88 -1.74 -0.17
N THR A 10 -5.00 -2.34 -0.51
CA THR A 10 -5.48 -2.42 -1.89
C THR A 10 -6.47 -1.28 -2.12
N VAL A 11 -6.14 -0.39 -3.05
CA VAL A 11 -6.99 0.75 -3.42
C VAL A 11 -7.71 0.39 -4.72
N SER A 12 -9.00 0.06 -4.63
CA SER A 12 -9.78 -0.36 -5.79
C SER A 12 -11.27 -0.28 -5.47
N ASP A 13 -12.02 0.50 -6.25
CA ASP A 13 -13.48 0.56 -6.14
C ASP A 13 -14.10 -0.83 -6.32
N ARG A 14 -13.68 -1.54 -7.35
CA ARG A 14 -14.24 -2.85 -7.68
C ARG A 14 -13.97 -3.90 -6.61
N ALA A 15 -12.74 -3.97 -6.11
CA ALA A 15 -12.39 -4.91 -5.06
C ALA A 15 -13.12 -4.57 -3.75
N SER A 16 -13.24 -3.29 -3.40
CA SER A 16 -13.94 -2.86 -2.19
C SER A 16 -15.43 -3.15 -2.22
N GLN A 17 -16.03 -3.18 -3.42
CA GLN A 17 -17.44 -3.50 -3.62
C GLN A 17 -17.69 -4.99 -3.85
N GLY A 18 -16.64 -5.80 -3.87
CA GLY A 18 -16.76 -7.23 -4.12
C GLY A 18 -17.07 -7.60 -5.58
N VAL A 19 -16.87 -6.64 -6.52
CA VAL A 19 -17.15 -6.88 -7.95
C VAL A 19 -16.14 -7.84 -8.56
N TYR A 20 -14.89 -7.79 -8.12
CA TYR A 20 -13.91 -8.79 -8.47
C TYR A 20 -12.94 -9.04 -7.30
N GLU A 21 -12.19 -10.13 -7.41
CA GLU A 21 -11.28 -10.57 -6.36
C GLU A 21 -10.04 -9.68 -6.28
N ASP A 22 -9.63 -9.34 -5.05
CA ASP A 22 -8.36 -8.66 -4.82
C ASP A 22 -7.20 -9.64 -5.03
N LEU A 23 -6.39 -9.41 -6.05
CA LEU A 23 -5.20 -10.19 -6.34
C LEU A 23 -3.91 -9.50 -5.89
N GLY A 24 -3.93 -8.16 -5.80
CA GLY A 24 -2.76 -7.38 -5.44
C GLY A 24 -2.31 -7.57 -3.99
N GLY A 25 -3.24 -7.50 -3.05
CA GLY A 25 -2.93 -7.68 -1.63
C GLY A 25 -2.31 -9.03 -1.34
N PRO A 26 -2.93 -10.15 -1.75
CA PRO A 26 -2.32 -11.48 -1.58
C PRO A 26 -0.95 -11.62 -2.23
N ALA A 27 -0.74 -11.04 -3.41
CA ALA A 27 0.56 -11.09 -4.10
C ALA A 27 1.64 -10.38 -3.28
N ILE A 28 1.33 -9.23 -2.69
CA ILE A 28 2.26 -8.51 -1.83
C ILE A 28 2.61 -9.34 -0.59
N ARG A 29 1.61 -9.90 0.06
CA ARG A 29 1.84 -10.73 1.26
C ARG A 29 2.71 -11.94 0.94
N GLU A 30 2.48 -12.59 -0.18
CA GLU A 30 3.28 -13.72 -0.63
C GLU A 30 4.74 -13.32 -0.87
N TYR A 31 4.94 -12.20 -1.57
CA TYR A 31 6.28 -11.68 -1.85
C TYR A 31 7.03 -11.34 -0.56
N LEU A 32 6.39 -10.63 0.35
CA LEU A 32 6.99 -10.27 1.63
C LEU A 32 7.32 -11.51 2.46
N GLY A 33 6.45 -12.51 2.44
CA GLY A 33 6.67 -13.76 3.15
C GLY A 33 7.90 -14.54 2.65
N LYS A 34 8.24 -14.38 1.37
CA LYS A 34 9.43 -15.02 0.79
C LYS A 34 10.72 -14.28 1.11
N HIS A 35 10.65 -12.98 1.32
CA HIS A 35 11.85 -12.13 1.39
C HIS A 35 12.16 -11.59 2.78
N ILE A 36 11.17 -11.54 3.68
CA ILE A 36 11.40 -11.10 5.06
C ILE A 36 11.59 -12.33 5.93
N THR A 37 12.78 -12.46 6.51
CA THR A 37 13.14 -13.62 7.33
C THR A 37 12.80 -13.47 8.80
N SER A 38 12.65 -12.23 9.29
CA SER A 38 12.24 -11.96 10.66
C SER A 38 10.74 -12.14 10.82
N GLU A 39 10.28 -12.29 12.06
CA GLU A 39 8.86 -12.45 12.36
C GLU A 39 8.09 -11.17 12.05
N TRP A 40 6.95 -11.29 11.36
CA TRP A 40 6.09 -10.16 11.04
C TRP A 40 4.64 -10.62 10.90
N THR A 41 3.72 -9.67 11.05
CA THR A 41 2.29 -9.91 10.82
C THR A 41 1.77 -8.88 9.82
N ASP A 42 0.80 -9.27 9.01
CA ASP A 42 0.17 -8.36 8.07
C ASP A 42 -1.11 -7.75 8.65
N VAL A 43 -1.36 -6.50 8.27
CA VAL A 43 -2.62 -5.81 8.54
C VAL A 43 -3.13 -5.32 7.20
N SER A 44 -4.12 -6.01 6.66
CA SER A 44 -4.60 -5.77 5.29
C SER A 44 -5.90 -4.98 5.28
N ARG A 45 -6.04 -4.12 4.28
CA ARG A 45 -7.26 -3.33 4.03
C ARG A 45 -7.53 -3.27 2.53
N ILE A 46 -8.79 -3.27 2.17
CA ILE A 46 -9.25 -3.02 0.80
C ILE A 46 -10.16 -1.80 0.88
N VAL A 47 -9.81 -0.75 0.14
CA VAL A 47 -10.51 0.53 0.21
C VAL A 47 -10.87 1.03 -1.20
N PRO A 48 -11.93 1.85 -1.33
CA PRO A 48 -12.27 2.47 -2.60
C PRO A 48 -11.26 3.54 -3.01
N ASP A 49 -11.31 3.95 -4.28
CA ASP A 49 -10.47 5.02 -4.84
C ASP A 49 -11.00 6.40 -4.42
N GLU A 50 -10.94 6.69 -3.13
CA GLU A 50 -11.37 7.95 -2.52
C GLU A 50 -10.24 8.48 -1.64
N THR A 51 -9.83 9.73 -1.89
CA THR A 51 -8.69 10.35 -1.22
C THR A 51 -8.80 10.30 0.30
N ASP A 52 -9.95 10.70 0.84
CA ASP A 52 -10.14 10.74 2.30
C ASP A 52 -10.07 9.36 2.93
N VAL A 53 -10.62 8.35 2.27
CA VAL A 53 -10.60 6.97 2.77
C VAL A 53 -9.19 6.42 2.76
N VAL A 54 -8.45 6.64 1.68
CA VAL A 54 -7.05 6.18 1.59
C VAL A 54 -6.20 6.88 2.64
N SER A 55 -6.28 8.18 2.74
CA SER A 55 -5.50 8.96 3.73
C SER A 55 -5.81 8.55 5.15
N THR A 56 -7.08 8.39 5.50
CA THR A 56 -7.50 7.95 6.85
C THR A 56 -6.98 6.55 7.15
N THR A 57 -7.05 5.65 6.17
CA THR A 57 -6.55 4.28 6.32
C THR A 57 -5.04 4.26 6.58
N LEU A 58 -4.28 5.06 5.87
CA LEU A 58 -2.83 5.14 6.07
C LEU A 58 -2.49 5.66 7.48
N ILE A 59 -3.19 6.68 7.94
CA ILE A 59 -3.02 7.21 9.30
C ILE A 59 -3.37 6.14 10.34
N GLU A 60 -4.48 5.45 10.17
CA GLU A 60 -4.91 4.39 11.09
C GLU A 60 -3.87 3.28 11.17
N LEU A 61 -3.35 2.82 10.04
CA LEU A 61 -2.35 1.75 10.02
C LEU A 61 -1.05 2.19 10.69
N ALA A 62 -0.63 3.43 10.48
CA ALA A 62 0.60 3.94 11.07
C ALA A 62 0.46 4.22 12.57
N ASP A 63 -0.60 4.92 12.97
CA ASP A 63 -0.73 5.44 14.32
C ASP A 63 -1.48 4.50 15.27
N THR A 64 -2.54 3.85 14.80
CA THR A 64 -3.37 2.97 15.64
C THR A 64 -2.87 1.53 15.61
N GLU A 65 -2.60 1.00 14.43
CA GLU A 65 -2.15 -0.37 14.26
C GLU A 65 -0.63 -0.54 14.46
N GLY A 66 0.10 0.57 14.47
CA GLY A 66 1.54 0.53 14.72
C GLY A 66 2.35 -0.14 13.61
N CYS A 67 1.93 -0.02 12.36
CA CYS A 67 2.66 -0.58 11.24
C CYS A 67 3.99 0.13 11.02
N SER A 68 5.07 -0.65 10.88
CA SER A 68 6.41 -0.11 10.58
C SER A 68 6.61 0.14 9.09
N LEU A 69 5.85 -0.56 8.25
CA LEU A 69 5.86 -0.43 6.81
C LEU A 69 4.43 -0.54 6.31
N ILE A 70 4.06 0.27 5.35
CA ILE A 70 2.76 0.18 4.68
C ILE A 70 3.01 0.15 3.18
N VAL A 71 2.49 -0.88 2.52
CA VAL A 71 2.60 -1.06 1.07
C VAL A 71 1.22 -0.90 0.47
N THR A 72 1.09 -0.03 -0.52
CA THR A 72 -0.17 0.16 -1.24
C THR A 72 -0.10 -0.44 -2.64
N THR A 73 -1.23 -0.87 -3.15
CA THR A 73 -1.39 -1.30 -4.54
C THR A 73 -2.69 -0.75 -5.10
N GLY A 74 -2.66 -0.34 -6.38
CA GLY A 74 -3.82 0.23 -7.05
C GLY A 74 -3.89 1.75 -6.95
N GLY A 75 -4.73 2.34 -7.79
CA GLY A 75 -5.02 3.77 -7.77
C GLY A 75 -3.87 4.66 -8.23
N THR A 76 -2.94 4.15 -9.04
CA THR A 76 -1.73 4.88 -9.45
C THR A 76 -1.72 5.34 -10.91
N GLY A 77 -2.80 5.09 -11.64
CA GLY A 77 -2.91 5.46 -13.04
C GLY A 77 -3.29 6.92 -13.27
N PRO A 78 -3.61 7.28 -14.52
CA PRO A 78 -3.91 8.67 -14.90
C PRO A 78 -5.38 9.07 -14.78
N ALA A 79 -6.28 8.16 -14.40
CA ALA A 79 -7.70 8.50 -14.26
C ALA A 79 -7.94 9.41 -13.07
N LEU A 80 -9.07 10.14 -13.09
CA LEU A 80 -9.39 11.06 -11.99
C LEU A 80 -9.57 10.35 -10.65
N ARG A 81 -10.01 9.08 -10.68
CA ARG A 81 -10.15 8.30 -9.45
C ARG A 81 -8.86 7.59 -9.03
N ASP A 82 -7.79 7.74 -9.79
CA ASP A 82 -6.47 7.22 -9.40
C ASP A 82 -5.79 8.27 -8.50
N ILE A 83 -6.02 8.17 -7.19
CA ILE A 83 -5.65 9.21 -6.23
C ILE A 83 -4.63 8.71 -5.18
N THR A 84 -4.11 7.49 -5.30
CA THR A 84 -3.24 6.92 -4.29
C THR A 84 -1.97 7.75 -4.04
N PRO A 85 -1.25 8.26 -5.07
CA PRO A 85 -0.09 9.09 -4.83
C PRO A 85 -0.42 10.37 -4.05
N GLU A 86 -1.50 11.05 -4.43
CA GLU A 86 -1.92 12.30 -3.81
C GLU A 86 -2.36 12.09 -2.36
N ALA A 87 -3.13 11.02 -2.11
CA ALA A 87 -3.58 10.69 -0.76
C ALA A 87 -2.41 10.30 0.14
N THR A 88 -1.41 9.62 -0.41
CA THR A 88 -0.21 9.23 0.32
C THR A 88 0.64 10.47 0.66
N GLU A 89 0.87 11.34 -0.32
CA GLU A 89 1.64 12.55 -0.10
C GLU A 89 1.00 13.43 0.98
N ALA A 90 -0.32 13.51 1.00
CA ALA A 90 -1.06 14.34 1.95
C ALA A 90 -0.79 13.96 3.42
N VAL A 91 -0.46 12.69 3.70
CA VAL A 91 -0.23 12.22 5.08
C VAL A 91 1.23 11.93 5.39
N CYS A 92 2.11 11.97 4.40
CA CYS A 92 3.54 11.76 4.60
C CYS A 92 4.21 13.04 5.07
N GLN A 93 5.11 12.90 6.04
CA GLN A 93 5.90 14.03 6.51
C GLN A 93 7.04 14.35 5.56
N LYS A 94 7.51 13.36 4.81
CA LYS A 94 8.64 13.53 3.90
C LYS A 94 8.54 12.56 2.74
N MET A 95 8.67 13.10 1.53
CA MET A 95 8.73 12.28 0.33
C MET A 95 10.19 11.90 0.05
N MET A 96 10.38 10.68 -0.45
CA MET A 96 11.70 10.17 -0.82
C MET A 96 11.68 9.69 -2.28
N PRO A 97 11.66 10.63 -3.24
CA PRO A 97 11.45 10.28 -4.65
C PRO A 97 12.55 9.40 -5.26
N GLY A 98 13.75 9.42 -4.68
CA GLY A 98 14.86 8.60 -5.17
C GLY A 98 14.60 7.11 -5.12
N LEU A 99 13.81 6.63 -4.15
CA LEU A 99 13.45 5.21 -4.06
C LEU A 99 12.56 4.79 -5.23
N GLY A 100 11.51 5.54 -5.51
CA GLY A 100 10.62 5.26 -6.64
C GLY A 100 11.34 5.39 -7.99
N GLU A 101 12.23 6.37 -8.10
CA GLU A 101 13.02 6.56 -9.31
C GLU A 101 13.93 5.36 -9.59
N LEU A 102 14.60 4.85 -8.58
CA LEU A 102 15.44 3.67 -8.70
C LEU A 102 14.60 2.45 -9.09
N MET A 103 13.44 2.27 -8.48
CA MET A 103 12.54 1.17 -8.81
C MET A 103 12.11 1.21 -10.28
N ARG A 104 11.80 2.40 -10.81
CA ARG A 104 11.43 2.55 -12.23
C ARG A 104 12.61 2.24 -13.16
N GLN A 105 13.82 2.64 -12.80
CA GLN A 105 15.01 2.31 -13.58
C GLN A 105 15.25 0.81 -13.63
N VAL A 106 15.12 0.12 -12.51
CA VAL A 106 15.26 -1.34 -12.45
C VAL A 106 14.21 -2.03 -13.31
N CYS A 107 12.96 -1.55 -13.27
CA CYS A 107 11.87 -2.12 -14.09
C CYS A 107 12.13 -2.01 -15.59
N LEU A 108 12.88 -1.01 -16.05
CA LEU A 108 13.23 -0.88 -17.47
C LEU A 108 14.15 -2.01 -17.98
N GLN A 109 14.76 -2.78 -17.09
CA GLN A 109 15.62 -3.91 -17.43
C GLN A 109 14.83 -5.21 -17.63
N TYR A 110 13.56 -5.20 -17.33
CA TYR A 110 12.65 -6.32 -17.46
C TYR A 110 11.49 -5.96 -18.40
#